data_0c8955e50b200702e508ee684304088a
#
_entry.id   0c8955e50b200702e508ee684304088a
#
_cell.length_a   1.000
_cell.length_b   1.000
_cell.length_c   1.000
_cell.angle_alpha   90.00
_cell.angle_beta   90.00
_cell.angle_gamma   90.00
#
_symmetry.space_group_name_H-M   'P 1'
#
loop_
_entity.id
_entity.type
_entity.pdbx_description
1 polymer ?
#
loop_
_entity_poly.entity_id
_entity_poly.type
_entity_poly.pdbx_seq_one_letter_code
_entity_poly.pdbx_strand_id
1 'polypeptide(L)'
;MTRMFVTAAAILLLTIAIGCESNTGRSQQLPQRDSPYLATAQEPLPLAAPSSSDQIELVEQMTSHRQAYRRSLQALIQHYDAAGDHQKVTWAKTELAALDRIPMYRYIVEAQVFPATLRATERIPAADQLYQEAEELNRKAGVMPVLKNEEVLRAALEKYGQVIRQYPTSDKIDDAAYKMGEINEYFNDFTLALSFYQRAYQWDAATPYPARFKAANILDRRLRRRAEAVELYQEAIIKEAQFDSWRIPAERRVKELTTGGNN
;
A
#
# COMPACT_ATOMS: atom_id res chain seq x y z
N MET A 1 -40.49 -44.95 -57.29
CA MET A 1 -39.85 -45.08 -58.64
C MET A 1 -38.43 -44.49 -58.50
N THR A 2 -37.47 -45.32 -58.56
CA THR A 2 -36.35 -45.40 -59.48
C THR A 2 -35.07 -44.71 -59.01
N ARG A 3 -34.18 -45.56 -58.54
CA ARG A 3 -32.75 -45.83 -58.84
C ARG A 3 -31.75 -44.79 -58.38
N MET A 4 -30.99 -45.11 -57.32
CA MET A 4 -29.74 -45.91 -57.20
C MET A 4 -28.76 -45.66 -58.40
N PHE A 5 -27.61 -44.99 -58.05
CA PHE A 5 -26.29 -45.31 -58.59
C PHE A 5 -25.21 -45.07 -57.55
N VAL A 6 -24.54 -46.20 -57.21
CA VAL A 6 -23.31 -46.30 -56.42
C VAL A 6 -22.15 -46.14 -57.39
N THR A 7 -21.20 -45.26 -57.09
CA THR A 7 -19.87 -45.36 -57.70
C THR A 7 -18.82 -45.32 -56.61
N ALA A 8 -18.16 -46.45 -56.42
CA ALA A 8 -16.95 -46.62 -55.65
C ALA A 8 -15.76 -45.98 -56.36
N ALA A 9 -15.00 -45.18 -55.69
CA ALA A 9 -13.69 -44.72 -56.14
C ALA A 9 -12.63 -45.18 -55.11
N ALA A 10 -11.73 -45.99 -55.64
CA ALA A 10 -10.61 -46.57 -54.91
C ALA A 10 -9.62 -45.49 -54.46
N ILE A 11 -9.26 -45.48 -53.16
CA ILE A 11 -8.22 -44.63 -52.62
C ILE A 11 -6.90 -45.44 -52.68
N LEU A 12 -5.97 -44.97 -53.50
CA LEU A 12 -4.62 -45.44 -53.64
C LEU A 12 -3.78 -44.87 -52.49
N LEU A 13 -3.40 -45.70 -51.52
CA LEU A 13 -2.48 -45.36 -50.43
C LEU A 13 -1.03 -45.32 -50.97
N LEU A 14 -0.54 -44.09 -51.13
CA LEU A 14 0.90 -43.84 -51.38
C LEU A 14 1.61 -43.58 -50.06
N THR A 15 2.28 -44.57 -49.52
CA THR A 15 3.17 -44.39 -48.34
C THR A 15 4.49 -43.79 -48.83
N ILE A 16 4.68 -42.52 -48.56
CA ILE A 16 5.98 -41.87 -48.69
C ILE A 16 6.65 -41.93 -47.32
N ALA A 17 7.61 -42.80 -47.18
CA ALA A 17 8.57 -42.82 -46.07
C ALA A 17 9.54 -41.66 -46.25
N ILE A 18 9.33 -40.58 -45.49
CA ILE A 18 10.34 -39.51 -45.38
C ILE A 18 11.19 -39.82 -44.15
N GLY A 19 12.45 -40.15 -44.40
CA GLY A 19 13.45 -40.34 -43.36
C GLY A 19 13.67 -39.09 -42.57
N CYS A 20 13.64 -39.18 -41.24
CA CYS A 20 14.14 -38.14 -40.35
C CYS A 20 15.67 -38.12 -40.42
N GLU A 21 16.21 -37.27 -41.27
CA GLU A 21 17.58 -36.83 -41.09
C GLU A 21 17.61 -35.83 -39.95
N SER A 22 18.25 -36.20 -38.85
CA SER A 22 18.56 -35.33 -37.70
C SER A 22 19.57 -34.26 -38.17
N ASN A 23 19.05 -33.18 -38.70
CA ASN A 23 19.84 -32.01 -38.95
C ASN A 23 20.13 -31.34 -37.61
N THR A 24 21.27 -31.60 -37.01
CA THR A 24 21.86 -30.82 -35.93
C THR A 24 22.16 -29.41 -36.48
N GLY A 25 21.09 -28.63 -36.61
CA GLY A 25 21.15 -27.25 -36.92
C GLY A 25 21.92 -26.52 -35.82
N ARG A 26 23.16 -26.21 -36.15
CA ARG A 26 24.02 -25.26 -35.48
C ARG A 26 23.19 -24.00 -35.25
N SER A 27 22.69 -23.83 -34.04
CA SER A 27 22.09 -22.57 -33.60
C SER A 27 23.15 -21.48 -33.76
N GLN A 28 22.99 -20.65 -34.78
CA GLN A 28 23.74 -19.40 -34.90
C GLN A 28 23.34 -18.59 -33.66
N GLN A 29 24.19 -18.65 -32.64
CA GLN A 29 24.19 -17.64 -31.59
C GLN A 29 24.37 -16.30 -32.28
N LEU A 30 23.30 -15.50 -32.26
CA LEU A 30 23.41 -14.08 -32.55
C LEU A 30 24.52 -13.54 -31.65
N PRO A 31 25.47 -12.74 -32.18
CA PRO A 31 26.49 -12.17 -31.34
C PRO A 31 25.82 -11.39 -30.21
N GLN A 32 26.02 -11.87 -28.99
CA GLN A 32 25.73 -11.08 -27.79
C GLN A 32 26.55 -9.82 -27.94
N ARG A 33 25.88 -8.73 -28.32
CA ARG A 33 26.46 -7.39 -28.18
C ARG A 33 26.58 -7.21 -26.67
N ASP A 34 27.79 -7.27 -26.17
CA ASP A 34 28.13 -6.82 -24.81
C ASP A 34 27.68 -5.37 -24.68
N SER A 35 26.44 -5.22 -24.21
CA SER A 35 25.93 -3.91 -23.85
C SER A 35 26.53 -3.59 -22.49
N PRO A 36 27.38 -2.57 -22.38
CA PRO A 36 28.00 -2.20 -21.10
C PRO A 36 26.98 -1.76 -20.04
N TYR A 37 25.71 -1.76 -20.38
CA TYR A 37 24.59 -1.42 -19.49
C TYR A 37 23.92 -2.63 -18.82
N LEU A 38 24.33 -3.87 -19.12
CA LEU A 38 23.77 -5.09 -18.49
C LEU A 38 24.69 -5.72 -17.45
N ALA A 39 25.85 -5.13 -17.21
CA ALA A 39 26.77 -5.61 -16.19
C ALA A 39 26.47 -4.91 -14.85
N THR A 40 25.43 -5.26 -14.21
CA THR A 40 25.18 -5.44 -12.77
C THR A 40 23.68 -5.69 -12.57
N ALA A 41 23.20 -6.86 -13.00
CA ALA A 41 22.04 -7.42 -12.34
C ALA A 41 22.51 -7.73 -10.91
N GLN A 42 22.26 -6.80 -9.99
CA GLN A 42 22.35 -7.12 -8.57
C GLN A 42 21.48 -8.34 -8.33
N GLU A 43 22.04 -9.35 -7.65
CA GLU A 43 21.31 -10.54 -7.26
C GLU A 43 19.99 -10.13 -6.61
N PRO A 44 18.87 -10.86 -6.89
CA PRO A 44 17.61 -10.57 -6.24
C PRO A 44 17.83 -10.63 -4.73
N LEU A 45 17.52 -9.53 -4.04
CA LEU A 45 17.58 -9.43 -2.58
C LEU A 45 16.87 -10.64 -1.96
N PRO A 46 17.48 -11.32 -0.97
CA PRO A 46 16.84 -12.42 -0.29
C PRO A 46 15.55 -11.94 0.36
N LEU A 47 14.43 -12.60 0.05
CA LEU A 47 13.09 -12.35 0.59
C LEU A 47 12.97 -12.80 2.07
N ALA A 48 13.91 -12.39 2.92
CA ALA A 48 13.70 -12.43 4.36
C ALA A 48 12.71 -11.32 4.72
N ALA A 49 11.73 -11.60 5.58
CA ALA A 49 10.80 -10.58 6.04
C ALA A 49 11.60 -9.41 6.65
N PRO A 50 11.57 -8.22 6.03
CA PRO A 50 12.44 -7.13 6.45
C PRO A 50 12.08 -6.63 7.85
N SER A 51 13.07 -6.30 8.66
CA SER A 51 12.88 -5.54 9.90
C SER A 51 12.32 -4.14 9.59
N SER A 52 11.86 -3.40 10.60
CA SER A 52 11.34 -2.05 10.36
C SER A 52 12.38 -1.07 9.79
N SER A 53 13.67 -1.25 10.11
CA SER A 53 14.78 -0.49 9.51
C SER A 53 15.00 -0.87 8.04
N ASP A 54 14.90 -2.15 7.72
CA ASP A 54 15.03 -2.65 6.36
C ASP A 54 13.87 -2.16 5.47
N GLN A 55 12.68 -2.00 6.04
CA GLN A 55 11.53 -1.45 5.32
C GLN A 55 11.76 0.00 4.89
N ILE A 56 12.33 0.84 5.76
CA ILE A 56 12.65 2.22 5.41
C ILE A 56 13.68 2.26 4.28
N GLU A 57 14.75 1.48 4.40
CA GLU A 57 15.79 1.39 3.38
C GLU A 57 15.23 0.93 2.03
N LEU A 58 14.37 -0.09 2.03
CA LEU A 58 13.72 -0.60 0.81
C LEU A 58 12.83 0.47 0.15
N VAL A 59 12.09 1.25 0.93
CA VAL A 59 11.25 2.34 0.40
C VAL A 59 12.09 3.47 -0.16
N GLU A 60 13.19 3.82 0.49
CA GLU A 60 14.14 4.82 0.00
C GLU A 60 14.81 4.36 -1.29
N GLN A 61 15.26 3.10 -1.36
CA GLN A 61 15.81 2.50 -2.57
C GLN A 61 14.80 2.51 -3.72
N MET A 62 13.58 2.05 -3.47
CA MET A 62 12.51 2.05 -4.48
C MET A 62 12.25 3.47 -5.01
N THR A 63 12.18 4.46 -4.13
CA THR A 63 11.97 5.87 -4.51
C THR A 63 13.13 6.39 -5.33
N SER A 64 14.37 6.08 -4.94
CA SER A 64 15.58 6.45 -5.66
C SER A 64 15.62 5.82 -7.06
N HIS A 65 15.32 4.51 -7.17
CA HIS A 65 15.26 3.81 -8.46
C HIS A 65 14.19 4.39 -9.39
N ARG A 66 13.01 4.71 -8.86
CA ARG A 66 11.95 5.36 -9.65
C ARG A 66 12.38 6.72 -10.19
N GLN A 67 13.06 7.53 -9.36
CA GLN A 67 13.59 8.82 -9.80
C GLN A 67 14.72 8.67 -10.83
N ALA A 68 15.59 7.67 -10.65
CA ALA A 68 16.64 7.36 -11.62
C ALA A 68 16.04 6.93 -12.97
N TYR A 69 15.04 6.05 -12.96
CA TYR A 69 14.33 5.62 -14.15
C TYR A 69 13.67 6.80 -14.89
N ARG A 70 12.98 7.67 -14.16
CA ARG A 70 12.41 8.91 -14.73
C ARG A 70 13.46 9.79 -15.41
N ARG A 71 14.61 10.00 -14.74
CA ARG A 71 15.72 10.79 -15.33
C ARG A 71 16.29 10.13 -16.58
N SER A 72 16.40 8.81 -16.59
CA SER A 72 16.86 8.06 -17.77
C SER A 72 15.90 8.22 -18.96
N LEU A 73 14.59 8.16 -18.74
CA LEU A 73 13.59 8.40 -19.78
C LEU A 73 13.66 9.83 -20.33
N GLN A 74 13.84 10.83 -19.46
CA GLN A 74 14.01 12.21 -19.87
C GLN A 74 15.28 12.41 -20.72
N ALA A 75 16.38 11.76 -20.34
CA ALA A 75 17.63 11.78 -21.11
C ALA A 75 17.48 11.11 -22.48
N LEU A 76 16.76 9.96 -22.54
CA LEU A 76 16.46 9.28 -23.81
C LEU A 76 15.61 10.16 -24.75
N ILE A 77 14.61 10.86 -24.20
CA ILE A 77 13.79 11.81 -24.97
C ILE A 77 14.68 12.87 -25.62
N GLN A 78 15.57 13.49 -24.83
CA GLN A 78 16.50 14.52 -25.35
C GLN A 78 17.46 13.94 -26.39
N HIS A 79 18.00 12.76 -26.15
CA HIS A 79 18.93 12.10 -27.07
C HIS A 79 18.28 11.78 -28.42
N TYR A 80 17.09 11.16 -28.41
CA TYR A 80 16.39 10.78 -29.64
C TYR A 80 15.78 11.99 -30.36
N ASP A 81 15.40 13.03 -29.64
CA ASP A 81 14.95 14.29 -30.24
C ASP A 81 16.10 14.96 -31.02
N ALA A 82 17.28 15.04 -30.42
CA ALA A 82 18.49 15.55 -31.10
C ALA A 82 18.91 14.67 -32.28
N ALA A 83 18.65 13.36 -32.24
CA ALA A 83 18.95 12.43 -33.35
C ALA A 83 17.86 12.42 -34.45
N GLY A 84 16.75 13.12 -34.27
CA GLY A 84 15.60 13.14 -35.20
C GLY A 84 14.80 11.84 -35.23
N ASP A 85 14.96 10.94 -34.25
CA ASP A 85 14.20 9.66 -34.15
C ASP A 85 12.87 9.89 -33.43
N HIS A 86 11.90 10.44 -34.13
CA HIS A 86 10.59 10.78 -33.59
C HIS A 86 9.81 9.56 -33.04
N GLN A 87 10.07 8.37 -33.58
CA GLN A 87 9.41 7.16 -33.11
C GLN A 87 9.86 6.80 -31.68
N LYS A 88 11.17 6.80 -31.44
CA LYS A 88 11.72 6.52 -30.10
C LYS A 88 11.42 7.62 -29.10
N VAL A 89 11.35 8.88 -29.54
CA VAL A 89 10.87 9.99 -28.71
C VAL A 89 9.44 9.72 -28.24
N THR A 90 8.57 9.25 -29.15
CA THR A 90 7.17 8.93 -28.82
C THR A 90 7.10 7.79 -27.80
N TRP A 91 7.89 6.73 -27.97
CA TRP A 91 7.94 5.61 -27.03
C TRP A 91 8.39 6.06 -25.64
N ALA A 92 9.50 6.79 -25.54
CA ALA A 92 10.01 7.25 -24.27
C ALA A 92 9.05 8.24 -23.56
N LYS A 93 8.37 9.11 -24.30
CA LYS A 93 7.32 9.99 -23.75
C LYS A 93 6.11 9.20 -23.24
N THR A 94 5.69 8.16 -23.97
CA THR A 94 4.58 7.30 -23.56
C THR A 94 4.91 6.56 -22.27
N GLU A 95 6.13 6.03 -22.17
CA GLU A 95 6.61 5.31 -20.99
C GLU A 95 6.76 6.23 -19.78
N LEU A 96 7.28 7.45 -19.98
CA LEU A 96 7.35 8.47 -18.93
C LEU A 96 5.94 8.85 -18.43
N ALA A 97 4.99 9.05 -19.34
CA ALA A 97 3.61 9.34 -18.97
C ALA A 97 2.94 8.17 -18.24
N ALA A 98 3.26 6.93 -18.60
CA ALA A 98 2.79 5.74 -17.87
C ALA A 98 3.38 5.67 -16.45
N LEU A 99 4.69 5.93 -16.31
CA LEU A 99 5.37 5.99 -15.00
C LEU A 99 4.75 7.07 -14.09
N ASP A 100 4.38 8.23 -14.66
CA ASP A 100 3.77 9.33 -13.91
C ASP A 100 2.32 9.05 -13.47
N ARG A 101 1.63 8.13 -14.15
CA ARG A 101 0.27 7.67 -13.77
C ARG A 101 0.28 6.62 -12.67
N ILE A 102 1.42 5.96 -12.41
CA ILE A 102 1.50 4.98 -11.32
C ILE A 102 1.39 5.72 -10.00
N PRO A 103 0.37 5.44 -9.17
CA PRO A 103 0.21 6.09 -7.89
C PRO A 103 1.46 5.94 -7.02
N MET A 104 1.92 7.03 -6.43
CA MET A 104 2.96 6.97 -5.40
C MET A 104 2.29 6.71 -4.05
N TYR A 105 2.40 5.48 -3.57
CA TYR A 105 1.97 5.14 -2.23
C TYR A 105 3.03 5.57 -1.22
N ARG A 106 2.60 6.05 -0.08
CA ARG A 106 3.49 6.33 1.06
C ARG A 106 3.67 5.02 1.82
N TYR A 107 4.75 4.31 1.54
CA TYR A 107 5.08 3.05 2.21
C TYR A 107 5.66 3.25 3.61
N ILE A 108 6.27 4.41 3.85
CA ILE A 108 6.75 4.78 5.18
C ILE A 108 5.57 5.32 5.98
N VAL A 109 5.29 4.66 7.08
CA VAL A 109 4.21 5.00 7.98
C VAL A 109 4.55 6.29 8.73
N GLU A 110 3.88 7.40 8.44
CA GLU A 110 4.12 8.68 9.13
C GLU A 110 4.04 8.53 10.65
N ALA A 111 3.13 7.70 11.14
CA ALA A 111 3.00 7.41 12.58
C ALA A 111 4.23 6.72 13.19
N GLN A 112 5.01 5.98 12.40
CA GLN A 112 6.27 5.39 12.87
C GLN A 112 7.39 6.45 12.93
N VAL A 113 7.28 7.49 12.10
CA VAL A 113 8.24 8.61 12.10
C VAL A 113 7.96 9.58 13.25
N PHE A 114 6.70 9.71 13.68
CA PHE A 114 6.36 10.54 14.83
C PHE A 114 6.72 9.86 16.15
N PRO A 115 7.52 10.50 17.02
CA PRO A 115 7.91 9.93 18.29
C PRO A 115 6.72 9.59 19.19
N ALA A 116 6.71 8.39 19.78
CA ALA A 116 5.68 8.02 20.75
C ALA A 116 5.74 8.87 22.04
N THR A 117 6.83 9.62 22.22
CA THR A 117 7.06 10.48 23.37
C THR A 117 6.37 11.84 23.31
N LEU A 118 5.73 12.19 22.18
CA LEU A 118 4.95 13.40 22.10
C LEU A 118 3.82 13.38 23.15
N ARG A 119 3.38 14.56 23.57
CA ARG A 119 2.27 14.71 24.51
C ARG A 119 1.37 15.83 24.06
N ALA A 120 0.07 15.56 24.01
CA ALA A 120 -0.97 16.51 23.72
C ALA A 120 -1.27 17.32 25.01
N THR A 121 -0.62 18.46 25.18
CA THR A 121 -0.67 19.22 26.45
C THR A 121 -1.03 20.67 26.29
N GLU A 122 -0.79 21.26 25.13
CA GLU A 122 -0.90 22.71 24.94
C GLU A 122 -2.04 23.06 24.00
N ARG A 123 -2.88 23.97 24.42
CA ARG A 123 -3.87 24.55 23.52
C ARG A 123 -3.23 25.61 22.64
N ILE A 124 -3.10 25.33 21.36
CA ILE A 124 -2.48 26.18 20.35
C ILE A 124 -3.54 26.61 19.33
N PRO A 125 -4.00 27.90 19.33
CA PRO A 125 -5.07 28.33 18.44
C PRO A 125 -4.81 28.08 16.94
N ALA A 126 -3.57 28.17 16.50
CA ALA A 126 -3.20 27.87 15.12
C ALA A 126 -3.34 26.37 14.78
N ALA A 127 -3.08 25.47 15.75
CA ALA A 127 -3.32 24.05 15.62
C ALA A 127 -4.83 23.76 15.60
N ASP A 128 -5.62 24.41 16.45
CA ASP A 128 -7.09 24.32 16.46
C ASP A 128 -7.65 24.67 15.08
N GLN A 129 -7.21 25.80 14.50
CA GLN A 129 -7.65 26.21 13.17
C GLN A 129 -7.30 25.19 12.09
N LEU A 130 -6.05 24.72 12.06
CA LEU A 130 -5.59 23.74 11.08
C LEU A 130 -6.32 22.41 11.21
N TYR A 131 -6.59 21.98 12.46
CA TYR A 131 -7.40 20.81 12.75
C TYR A 131 -8.85 20.96 12.26
N GLN A 132 -9.47 22.13 12.48
CA GLN A 132 -10.82 22.41 11.97
C GLN A 132 -10.89 22.39 10.44
N GLU A 133 -9.88 22.90 9.75
CA GLU A 133 -9.78 22.80 8.30
C GLU A 133 -9.72 21.34 7.84
N ALA A 134 -8.97 20.50 8.56
CA ALA A 134 -8.89 19.06 8.29
C ALA A 134 -10.23 18.35 8.51
N GLU A 135 -10.93 18.67 9.61
CA GLU A 135 -12.27 18.15 9.92
C GLU A 135 -13.30 18.55 8.84
N GLU A 136 -13.21 19.79 8.35
CA GLU A 136 -14.10 20.24 7.28
C GLU A 136 -13.88 19.48 5.98
N LEU A 137 -12.62 19.23 5.60
CA LEU A 137 -12.28 18.36 4.46
C LEU A 137 -12.79 16.94 4.66
N ASN A 138 -12.56 16.35 5.84
CA ASN A 138 -13.03 15.01 6.15
C ASN A 138 -14.56 14.90 6.04
N ARG A 139 -15.29 15.90 6.53
CA ARG A 139 -16.74 15.98 6.40
C ARG A 139 -17.19 16.16 4.94
N LYS A 140 -16.52 17.03 4.17
CA LYS A 140 -16.80 17.26 2.74
C LYS A 140 -16.55 16.00 1.88
N ALA A 141 -15.64 15.13 2.31
CA ALA A 141 -15.40 13.86 1.61
C ALA A 141 -16.63 12.94 1.56
N GLY A 142 -17.60 13.14 2.44
CA GLY A 142 -18.88 12.42 2.46
C GLY A 142 -19.13 11.66 3.76
N VAL A 143 -20.41 11.62 4.13
CA VAL A 143 -20.90 10.99 5.36
C VAL A 143 -21.10 9.50 5.20
N MET A 144 -21.30 9.03 3.95
CA MET A 144 -21.56 7.60 3.68
C MET A 144 -20.25 6.82 3.57
N PRO A 145 -20.08 5.72 4.34
CA PRO A 145 -18.84 4.96 4.36
C PRO A 145 -18.43 4.37 3.01
N VAL A 146 -19.38 4.19 2.09
CA VAL A 146 -19.17 3.48 0.81
C VAL A 146 -18.84 4.41 -0.36
N LEU A 147 -19.12 5.72 -0.23
CA LEU A 147 -18.99 6.70 -1.31
C LEU A 147 -18.30 7.97 -0.80
N LYS A 148 -17.06 7.85 -0.34
CA LYS A 148 -16.25 9.02 0.03
C LYS A 148 -15.40 9.48 -1.15
N ASN A 149 -15.24 10.80 -1.26
CA ASN A 149 -14.28 11.37 -2.20
C ASN A 149 -12.85 11.17 -1.65
N GLU A 150 -12.13 10.20 -2.25
CA GLU A 150 -10.79 9.83 -1.80
C GLU A 150 -9.77 10.98 -1.92
N GLU A 151 -9.88 11.83 -2.92
CA GLU A 151 -8.99 12.96 -3.10
C GLU A 151 -9.12 13.95 -1.92
N VAL A 152 -10.37 14.24 -1.54
CA VAL A 152 -10.67 15.11 -0.40
C VAL A 152 -10.21 14.45 0.92
N LEU A 153 -10.36 13.12 1.07
CA LEU A 153 -9.81 12.39 2.23
C LEU A 153 -8.29 12.48 2.31
N ARG A 154 -7.59 12.39 1.18
CA ARG A 154 -6.12 12.55 1.15
C ARG A 154 -5.71 13.96 1.53
N ALA A 155 -6.46 14.97 1.11
CA ALA A 155 -6.24 16.36 1.54
C ALA A 155 -6.47 16.53 3.05
N ALA A 156 -7.50 15.88 3.61
CA ALA A 156 -7.72 15.86 5.06
C ALA A 156 -6.56 15.19 5.81
N LEU A 157 -6.07 14.03 5.34
CA LEU A 157 -4.89 13.35 5.91
C LEU A 157 -3.68 14.28 5.95
N GLU A 158 -3.40 14.99 4.87
CA GLU A 158 -2.27 15.91 4.81
C GLU A 158 -2.42 17.05 5.83
N LYS A 159 -3.62 17.59 5.99
CA LYS A 159 -3.90 18.64 6.99
C LYS A 159 -3.74 18.12 8.43
N TYR A 160 -4.26 16.94 8.76
CA TYR A 160 -4.01 16.32 10.08
C TYR A 160 -2.52 16.05 10.31
N GLY A 161 -1.79 15.57 9.30
CA GLY A 161 -0.34 15.40 9.39
C GLY A 161 0.39 16.74 9.61
N GLN A 162 -0.09 17.86 9.05
CA GLN A 162 0.46 19.19 9.31
C GLN A 162 0.25 19.63 10.77
N VAL A 163 -0.89 19.30 11.39
CA VAL A 163 -1.13 19.60 12.82
C VAL A 163 -0.02 18.97 13.66
N ILE A 164 0.26 17.69 13.44
CA ILE A 164 1.28 16.95 14.22
C ILE A 164 2.68 17.48 13.96
N ARG A 165 3.03 17.76 12.70
CA ARG A 165 4.38 18.24 12.33
C ARG A 165 4.67 19.65 12.82
N GLN A 166 3.69 20.55 12.70
CA GLN A 166 3.90 21.97 13.01
C GLN A 166 3.68 22.29 14.48
N TYR A 167 2.82 21.51 15.16
CA TYR A 167 2.40 21.77 16.55
C TYR A 167 2.48 20.50 17.40
N PRO A 168 3.68 19.93 17.60
CA PRO A 168 3.85 18.60 18.20
C PRO A 168 3.48 18.52 19.70
N THR A 169 3.23 19.66 20.36
CA THR A 169 2.76 19.75 21.77
C THR A 169 1.27 20.07 21.86
N SER A 170 0.60 20.34 20.72
CA SER A 170 -0.81 20.72 20.72
C SER A 170 -1.70 19.62 21.28
N ASP A 171 -2.75 20.04 22.03
CA ASP A 171 -3.86 19.18 22.46
C ASP A 171 -4.70 18.60 21.31
N LYS A 172 -4.33 18.88 20.04
CA LYS A 172 -4.97 18.36 18.84
C LYS A 172 -4.20 17.24 18.15
N ILE A 173 -3.02 16.87 18.62
CA ILE A 173 -2.22 15.84 17.94
C ILE A 173 -2.81 14.43 18.09
N ASP A 174 -3.35 14.10 19.24
CA ASP A 174 -4.02 12.80 19.48
C ASP A 174 -5.34 12.71 18.71
N ASP A 175 -6.13 13.80 18.70
CA ASP A 175 -7.34 13.94 17.89
C ASP A 175 -7.00 13.72 16.40
N ALA A 176 -5.97 14.40 15.89
CA ALA A 176 -5.51 14.27 14.51
C ALA A 176 -5.05 12.85 14.19
N ALA A 177 -4.28 12.23 15.09
CA ALA A 177 -3.85 10.85 14.93
C ALA A 177 -5.04 9.90 14.85
N TYR A 178 -6.02 10.03 15.74
CA TYR A 178 -7.23 9.20 15.69
C TYR A 178 -7.94 9.32 14.34
N LYS A 179 -8.15 10.55 13.85
CA LYS A 179 -8.79 10.80 12.55
C LYS A 179 -7.99 10.25 11.37
N MET A 180 -6.66 10.34 11.42
CA MET A 180 -5.79 9.70 10.43
C MET A 180 -5.94 8.18 10.47
N GLY A 181 -6.11 7.59 11.66
CA GLY A 181 -6.43 6.18 11.83
C GLY A 181 -7.74 5.78 11.12
N GLU A 182 -8.81 6.56 11.30
CA GLU A 182 -10.12 6.32 10.66
C GLU A 182 -10.04 6.41 9.13
N ILE A 183 -9.31 7.37 8.60
CA ILE A 183 -9.16 7.53 7.14
C ILE A 183 -8.30 6.39 6.54
N ASN A 184 -7.23 5.98 7.22
CA ASN A 184 -6.43 4.85 6.76
C ASN A 184 -7.19 3.52 6.86
N GLU A 185 -8.04 3.34 7.87
CA GLU A 185 -8.96 2.19 7.96
C GLU A 185 -9.92 2.16 6.77
N TYR A 186 -10.46 3.31 6.35
CA TYR A 186 -11.27 3.42 5.14
C TYR A 186 -10.50 3.02 3.87
N PHE A 187 -9.24 3.42 3.75
CA PHE A 187 -8.37 3.01 2.63
C PHE A 187 -7.89 1.56 2.72
N ASN A 188 -8.28 0.81 3.76
CA ASN A 188 -7.82 -0.55 4.08
C ASN A 188 -6.31 -0.64 4.37
N ASP A 189 -5.67 0.46 4.70
CA ASP A 189 -4.30 0.46 5.21
C ASP A 189 -4.31 0.22 6.72
N PHE A 190 -4.52 -1.04 7.07
CA PHE A 190 -4.71 -1.43 8.46
C PHE A 190 -3.46 -1.28 9.32
N THR A 191 -2.29 -1.36 8.72
CA THR A 191 -1.01 -1.14 9.43
C THR A 191 -0.85 0.32 9.82
N LEU A 192 -1.14 1.24 8.88
CA LEU A 192 -1.18 2.67 9.14
C LEU A 192 -2.25 3.03 10.16
N ALA A 193 -3.47 2.51 9.98
CA ALA A 193 -4.57 2.75 10.91
C ALA A 193 -4.22 2.33 12.33
N LEU A 194 -3.65 1.12 12.51
CA LEU A 194 -3.17 0.65 13.82
C LEU A 194 -2.17 1.62 14.44
N SER A 195 -1.15 2.03 13.66
CA SER A 195 -0.10 2.92 14.16
C SER A 195 -0.67 4.27 14.61
N PHE A 196 -1.60 4.85 13.85
CA PHE A 196 -2.21 6.13 14.21
C PHE A 196 -3.13 6.01 15.43
N TYR A 197 -3.92 4.96 15.55
CA TYR A 197 -4.70 4.71 16.77
C TYR A 197 -3.79 4.52 18.00
N GLN A 198 -2.65 3.83 17.84
CA GLN A 198 -1.67 3.69 18.91
C GLN A 198 -1.09 5.06 19.32
N ARG A 199 -0.75 5.94 18.39
CA ARG A 199 -0.27 7.30 18.70
C ARG A 199 -1.32 8.13 19.43
N ALA A 200 -2.58 8.04 19.05
CA ALA A 200 -3.65 8.77 19.72
C ALA A 200 -3.64 8.53 21.25
N TYR A 201 -3.72 7.27 21.69
CA TYR A 201 -3.72 6.99 23.13
C TYR A 201 -2.33 7.07 23.81
N GLN A 202 -1.23 7.06 23.04
CA GLN A 202 0.12 7.27 23.60
C GLN A 202 0.39 8.75 23.88
N TRP A 203 -0.14 9.66 23.04
CA TRP A 203 0.04 11.09 23.18
C TRP A 203 -0.93 11.71 24.19
N ASP A 204 -2.16 11.23 24.23
CA ASP A 204 -3.13 11.47 25.29
C ASP A 204 -3.77 10.18 25.77
N ALA A 205 -3.45 9.79 27.02
CA ALA A 205 -4.05 8.60 27.63
C ALA A 205 -5.55 8.73 27.89
N ALA A 206 -6.05 9.98 27.96
CA ALA A 206 -7.46 10.34 28.18
C ALA A 206 -8.14 10.85 26.90
N THR A 207 -7.57 10.55 25.74
CA THR A 207 -8.16 10.94 24.44
C THR A 207 -9.67 10.71 24.40
N PRO A 208 -10.47 11.64 23.80
CA PRO A 208 -11.93 11.51 23.76
C PRO A 208 -12.42 10.43 22.79
N TYR A 209 -11.54 9.58 22.29
CA TYR A 209 -11.83 8.55 21.29
C TYR A 209 -11.51 7.14 21.81
N PRO A 210 -12.21 6.09 21.32
CA PRO A 210 -11.96 4.69 21.68
C PRO A 210 -10.74 4.13 20.92
N ALA A 211 -9.58 4.78 21.09
CA ALA A 211 -8.40 4.54 20.28
C ALA A 211 -7.79 3.15 20.52
N ARG A 212 -7.76 2.68 21.79
CA ARG A 212 -7.29 1.32 22.11
C ARG A 212 -8.22 0.25 21.59
N PHE A 213 -9.53 0.47 21.68
CA PHE A 213 -10.52 -0.47 21.12
C PHE A 213 -10.40 -0.58 19.61
N LYS A 214 -10.22 0.55 18.92
CA LYS A 214 -9.99 0.59 17.48
C LYS A 214 -8.72 -0.16 17.08
N ALA A 215 -7.61 0.10 17.77
CA ALA A 215 -6.34 -0.58 17.55
C ALA A 215 -6.46 -2.10 17.79
N ALA A 216 -7.09 -2.52 18.88
CA ALA A 216 -7.32 -3.93 19.19
C ALA A 216 -8.20 -4.61 18.14
N ASN A 217 -9.24 -3.92 17.63
CA ASN A 217 -10.09 -4.44 16.56
C ASN A 217 -9.31 -4.65 15.26
N ILE A 218 -8.42 -3.73 14.88
CA ILE A 218 -7.53 -3.89 13.72
C ILE A 218 -6.62 -5.12 13.91
N LEU A 219 -5.98 -5.26 15.07
CA LEU A 219 -5.14 -6.41 15.37
C LEU A 219 -5.90 -7.74 15.24
N ASP A 220 -7.10 -7.82 15.83
CA ASP A 220 -7.93 -9.04 15.80
C ASP A 220 -8.48 -9.35 14.41
N ARG A 221 -9.19 -8.39 13.82
CA ARG A 221 -10.05 -8.64 12.66
C ARG A 221 -9.31 -8.53 11.32
N ARG A 222 -8.31 -7.65 11.25
CA ARG A 222 -7.62 -7.33 9.99
C ARG A 222 -6.24 -7.97 9.91
N LEU A 223 -5.42 -7.80 10.96
CA LEU A 223 -4.04 -8.27 10.98
C LEU A 223 -3.88 -9.69 11.54
N ARG A 224 -4.94 -10.26 12.15
CA ARG A 224 -4.95 -11.62 12.74
C ARG A 224 -3.93 -11.83 13.87
N ARG A 225 -3.46 -10.75 14.48
CA ARG A 225 -2.52 -10.73 15.62
C ARG A 225 -3.29 -10.89 16.93
N ARG A 226 -3.89 -12.08 17.12
CA ARG A 226 -4.90 -12.32 18.17
C ARG A 226 -4.37 -12.16 19.60
N ALA A 227 -3.14 -12.60 19.87
CA ALA A 227 -2.54 -12.48 21.22
C ALA A 227 -2.44 -11.00 21.63
N GLU A 228 -1.88 -10.18 20.77
CA GLU A 228 -1.75 -8.73 21.00
C GLU A 228 -3.12 -8.03 21.07
N ALA A 229 -4.08 -8.50 20.28
CA ALA A 229 -5.45 -7.98 20.35
C ALA A 229 -6.09 -8.24 21.71
N VAL A 230 -5.91 -9.43 22.32
CA VAL A 230 -6.43 -9.76 23.64
C VAL A 230 -5.84 -8.85 24.72
N GLU A 231 -4.53 -8.67 24.72
CA GLU A 231 -3.82 -7.77 25.64
C GLU A 231 -4.35 -6.33 25.53
N LEU A 232 -4.47 -5.83 24.30
CA LEU A 232 -4.92 -4.46 24.08
C LEU A 232 -6.42 -4.27 24.36
N TYR A 233 -7.29 -5.27 24.09
CA TYR A 233 -8.68 -5.23 24.51
C TYR A 233 -8.80 -5.17 26.03
N GLN A 234 -8.03 -5.98 26.78
CA GLN A 234 -8.03 -5.96 28.25
C GLN A 234 -7.60 -4.59 28.80
N GLU A 235 -6.57 -3.99 28.19
CA GLU A 235 -6.17 -2.64 28.54
C GLU A 235 -7.26 -1.61 28.23
N ALA A 236 -7.90 -1.69 27.06
CA ALA A 236 -8.97 -0.79 26.63
C ALA A 236 -10.20 -0.86 27.55
N ILE A 237 -10.60 -2.06 27.98
CA ILE A 237 -11.72 -2.28 28.91
C ILE A 237 -11.51 -1.49 30.22
N ILE A 238 -10.28 -1.36 30.67
CA ILE A 238 -9.93 -0.64 31.91
C ILE A 238 -9.76 0.86 31.63
N LYS A 239 -8.98 1.23 30.62
CA LYS A 239 -8.55 2.62 30.39
C LYS A 239 -9.54 3.45 29.59
N GLU A 240 -10.43 2.82 28.84
CA GLU A 240 -11.44 3.45 28.00
C GLU A 240 -12.86 2.99 28.37
N ALA A 241 -13.09 2.74 29.69
CA ALA A 241 -14.32 2.20 30.23
C ALA A 241 -15.57 3.04 29.92
N GLN A 242 -15.41 4.33 29.62
CA GLN A 242 -16.49 5.26 29.24
C GLN A 242 -17.14 4.92 27.88
N PHE A 243 -16.50 4.11 27.04
CA PHE A 243 -17.03 3.73 25.72
C PHE A 243 -17.77 2.38 25.78
N ASP A 244 -18.93 2.32 26.44
CA ASP A 244 -19.71 1.09 26.60
C ASP A 244 -20.01 0.36 25.30
N SER A 245 -20.26 1.10 24.21
CA SER A 245 -20.51 0.53 22.89
C SER A 245 -19.33 -0.28 22.34
N TRP A 246 -18.12 -0.01 22.81
CA TRP A 246 -16.90 -0.74 22.47
C TRP A 246 -16.52 -1.74 23.56
N ARG A 247 -16.70 -1.39 24.83
CA ARG A 247 -16.33 -2.21 25.99
C ARG A 247 -17.08 -3.54 26.01
N ILE A 248 -18.42 -3.50 25.91
CA ILE A 248 -19.25 -4.71 25.99
C ILE A 248 -18.92 -5.73 24.90
N PRO A 249 -18.81 -5.36 23.62
CA PRO A 249 -18.32 -6.28 22.59
C PRO A 249 -16.90 -6.79 22.82
N ALA A 250 -16.00 -5.95 23.35
CA ALA A 250 -14.62 -6.32 23.62
C ALA A 250 -14.51 -7.38 24.73
N GLU A 251 -15.25 -7.24 25.84
CA GLU A 251 -15.32 -8.24 26.91
C GLU A 251 -15.74 -9.61 26.40
N ARG A 252 -16.78 -9.65 25.54
CA ARG A 252 -17.22 -10.88 24.88
C ARG A 252 -16.10 -11.44 23.98
N ARG A 253 -15.48 -10.58 23.19
CA ARG A 253 -14.44 -11.00 22.25
C ARG A 253 -13.20 -11.56 22.93
N VAL A 254 -12.77 -10.96 24.03
CA VAL A 254 -11.67 -11.50 24.88
C VAL A 254 -12.02 -12.90 25.35
N LYS A 255 -13.24 -13.11 25.87
CA LYS A 255 -13.68 -14.43 26.29
C LYS A 255 -13.64 -15.45 25.14
N GLU A 256 -14.14 -15.11 23.96
CA GLU A 256 -14.07 -15.98 22.77
C GLU A 256 -12.65 -16.35 22.39
N LEU A 257 -11.73 -15.36 22.36
CA LEU A 257 -10.35 -15.57 21.96
C LEU A 257 -9.54 -16.38 22.98
N THR A 258 -9.88 -16.28 24.26
CA THR A 258 -9.19 -17.01 25.33
C THR A 258 -9.75 -18.40 25.57
N THR A 259 -11.06 -18.62 25.36
CA THR A 259 -11.69 -19.93 25.55
C THR A 259 -11.68 -20.79 24.29
N GLY A 260 -11.66 -20.20 23.09
CA GLY A 260 -11.65 -20.93 21.81
C GLY A 260 -10.29 -21.49 21.38
N GLY A 261 -9.24 -21.31 22.18
CA GLY A 261 -7.89 -21.86 21.91
C GLY A 261 -7.66 -23.29 22.41
N ASN A 262 -8.67 -23.93 22.98
CA ASN A 262 -8.57 -25.28 23.56
C ASN A 262 -9.25 -26.38 22.73
N ASN A 263 -9.44 -26.18 21.42
CA ASN A 263 -9.90 -27.25 20.51
C ASN A 263 -8.90 -27.45 19.37
#